data_a535ecda9b84aef0aced10fa1cdd7923
#
_entry.id   a535ecda9b84aef0aced10fa1cdd7923
#
_cell.length_a   1.000
_cell.length_b   1.000
_cell.length_c   1.000
_cell.angle_alpha   90.00
_cell.angle_beta   90.00
_cell.angle_gamma   90.00
#
_symmetry.space_group_name_H-M   'P 1'
#
loop_
_entity.id
_entity.type
_entity.pdbx_description
1 polymer ?
#
loop_
_entity_poly.entity_id
_entity_poly.type
_entity_poly.pdbx_seq_one_letter_code
_entity_poly.pdbx_strand_id
1 'polypeptide(L)'
;THLTKKIRLGIPIMSAAMDTVTESRMAIAIAREGGIGVIHKNMTIEQQAEQVDLVKRSENGVITNPFFLSAEHTLRDADALCSKFRISGVPIVDETGKLVGIITNRDMKFETNLDRKIRELMTSENLVVGREGTTLEEAKETLRQHKIEKLPIVDKDFRLKGLITIKDIEKAVAYPNAAKDSRGRLLVAAA
;
A
#
# COMPACT_ATOMS: atom_id res chain seq x y z
N THR A 1 -25.08 1.74 8.29
CA THR A 1 -26.04 2.09 7.23
C THR A 1 -25.83 1.22 6.00
N HIS A 2 -26.92 0.77 5.36
CA HIS A 2 -26.85 0.06 4.08
C HIS A 2 -26.97 1.07 2.93
N LEU A 3 -25.92 1.20 2.12
CA LEU A 3 -25.94 2.00 0.90
C LEU A 3 -26.63 1.22 -0.24
N THR A 4 -26.34 -0.06 -0.33
CA THR A 4 -26.99 -1.01 -1.26
C THR A 4 -27.19 -2.35 -0.56
N LYS A 5 -27.81 -3.33 -1.25
CA LYS A 5 -27.94 -4.70 -0.72
C LYS A 5 -26.59 -5.35 -0.36
N LYS A 6 -25.49 -4.92 -0.99
CA LYS A 6 -24.14 -5.51 -0.82
C LYS A 6 -23.14 -4.59 -0.11
N ILE A 7 -23.44 -3.29 0.01
CA ILE A 7 -22.50 -2.30 0.56
C ILE A 7 -23.09 -1.74 1.84
N ARG A 8 -22.33 -1.94 2.92
CA ARG A 8 -22.61 -1.36 4.24
C ARG A 8 -21.57 -0.29 4.55
N LEU A 9 -22.02 0.87 5.04
CA LEU A 9 -21.18 1.95 5.52
C LEU A 9 -21.25 2.05 7.05
N GLY A 10 -20.17 2.49 7.67
CA GLY A 10 -20.13 2.79 9.11
C GLY A 10 -20.98 4.01 9.45
N ILE A 11 -20.90 5.06 8.64
CA ILE A 11 -21.69 6.28 8.75
C ILE A 11 -22.48 6.57 7.46
N PRO A 12 -23.64 7.27 7.53
CA PRO A 12 -24.48 7.55 6.37
C PRO A 12 -23.98 8.80 5.59
N ILE A 13 -22.70 8.85 5.25
CA ILE A 13 -22.08 9.96 4.54
C ILE A 13 -21.48 9.47 3.22
N MET A 14 -21.82 10.18 2.14
CA MET A 14 -21.28 9.99 0.82
C MET A 14 -20.91 11.34 0.23
N SER A 15 -19.70 11.50 -0.34
CA SER A 15 -19.34 12.73 -1.01
C SER A 15 -19.91 12.78 -2.44
N ALA A 16 -20.27 13.99 -2.88
CA ALA A 16 -20.74 14.21 -4.24
C ALA A 16 -19.63 14.00 -5.27
N ALA A 17 -20.01 13.48 -6.44
CA ALA A 17 -19.12 13.31 -7.59
C ALA A 17 -18.91 14.65 -8.32
N MET A 18 -18.34 15.62 -7.63
CA MET A 18 -18.09 16.98 -8.15
C MET A 18 -16.60 17.17 -8.42
N ASP A 19 -16.30 17.79 -9.55
CA ASP A 19 -14.96 18.21 -9.91
C ASP A 19 -14.35 19.10 -8.82
N THR A 20 -13.06 18.97 -8.59
CA THR A 20 -12.28 19.63 -7.52
C THR A 20 -12.73 19.37 -6.08
N VAL A 21 -13.81 18.61 -5.87
CA VAL A 21 -14.34 18.24 -4.56
C VAL A 21 -13.96 16.81 -4.19
N THR A 22 -14.36 15.82 -5.02
CA THR A 22 -14.10 14.41 -4.70
C THR A 22 -13.12 13.78 -5.67
N GLU A 23 -11.89 13.84 -5.29
CA GLU A 23 -10.77 13.06 -5.82
C GLU A 23 -10.28 12.06 -4.75
N SER A 24 -9.17 11.37 -5.01
CA SER A 24 -8.62 10.35 -4.09
C SER A 24 -8.46 10.83 -2.64
N ARG A 25 -8.01 12.08 -2.43
CA ARG A 25 -7.80 12.62 -1.07
C ARG A 25 -9.09 12.70 -0.26
N MET A 26 -10.16 13.24 -0.85
CA MET A 26 -11.46 13.34 -0.20
C MET A 26 -12.07 11.95 -0.02
N ALA A 27 -12.00 11.08 -1.04
CA ALA A 27 -12.52 9.73 -0.97
C ALA A 27 -11.84 8.91 0.14
N ILE A 28 -10.51 9.05 0.32
CA ILE A 28 -9.76 8.44 1.41
C ILE A 28 -10.26 8.96 2.76
N ALA A 29 -10.37 10.28 2.93
CA ALA A 29 -10.77 10.90 4.18
C ALA A 29 -12.15 10.42 4.62
N ILE A 30 -13.14 10.42 3.73
CA ILE A 30 -14.50 9.99 4.03
C ILE A 30 -14.57 8.49 4.32
N ALA A 31 -13.85 7.67 3.56
CA ALA A 31 -13.84 6.22 3.78
C ALA A 31 -13.20 5.84 5.11
N ARG A 32 -12.19 6.59 5.59
CA ARG A 32 -11.58 6.44 6.91
C ARG A 32 -12.58 6.62 8.05
N GLU A 33 -13.47 7.59 7.91
CA GLU A 33 -14.54 7.86 8.88
C GLU A 33 -15.72 6.89 8.76
N GLY A 34 -15.70 5.99 7.79
CA GLY A 34 -16.74 4.98 7.59
C GLY A 34 -17.76 5.29 6.51
N GLY A 35 -17.58 6.38 5.76
CA GLY A 35 -18.40 6.78 4.61
C GLY A 35 -17.87 6.26 3.28
N ILE A 36 -18.25 6.90 2.17
CA ILE A 36 -17.76 6.56 0.83
C ILE A 36 -17.59 7.82 -0.04
N GLY A 37 -16.46 7.92 -0.74
CA GLY A 37 -16.23 8.95 -1.73
C GLY A 37 -16.64 8.50 -3.13
N VAL A 38 -17.21 9.41 -3.92
CA VAL A 38 -17.54 9.17 -5.34
C VAL A 38 -16.64 10.04 -6.21
N ILE A 39 -15.67 9.42 -6.89
CA ILE A 39 -14.75 10.11 -7.78
C ILE A 39 -15.53 10.68 -8.96
N HIS A 40 -15.32 11.95 -9.28
CA HIS A 40 -16.03 12.63 -10.40
C HIS A 40 -15.56 12.13 -11.77
N LYS A 41 -16.39 12.36 -12.78
CA LYS A 41 -16.14 11.92 -14.17
C LYS A 41 -15.44 12.95 -15.06
N ASN A 42 -15.18 14.18 -14.58
CA ASN A 42 -14.53 15.21 -15.38
C ASN A 42 -13.01 14.99 -15.48
N MET A 43 -12.62 13.84 -16.00
CA MET A 43 -11.24 13.39 -16.25
C MET A 43 -11.28 12.24 -17.25
N THR A 44 -10.11 11.80 -17.74
CA THR A 44 -10.06 10.62 -18.62
C THR A 44 -10.34 9.34 -17.82
N ILE A 45 -10.69 8.27 -18.51
CA ILE A 45 -10.92 6.95 -17.88
C ILE A 45 -9.68 6.50 -17.10
N GLU A 46 -8.50 6.71 -17.69
CA GLU A 46 -7.21 6.34 -17.09
C GLU A 46 -6.94 7.15 -15.81
N GLN A 47 -7.22 8.46 -15.85
CA GLN A 47 -7.08 9.33 -14.68
C GLN A 47 -8.05 8.92 -13.57
N GLN A 48 -9.32 8.62 -13.90
CA GLN A 48 -10.29 8.15 -12.91
C GLN A 48 -9.87 6.81 -12.30
N ALA A 49 -9.39 5.87 -13.12
CA ALA A 49 -8.84 4.61 -12.64
C ALA A 49 -7.63 4.80 -11.71
N GLU A 50 -6.75 5.75 -12.03
CA GLU A 50 -5.62 6.11 -11.16
C GLU A 50 -6.10 6.67 -9.81
N GLN A 51 -7.11 7.54 -9.79
CA GLN A 51 -7.70 8.06 -8.56
C GLN A 51 -8.28 6.92 -7.70
N VAL A 52 -9.01 5.98 -8.31
CA VAL A 52 -9.54 4.79 -7.63
C VAL A 52 -8.41 3.92 -7.08
N ASP A 53 -7.34 3.68 -7.86
CA ASP A 53 -6.19 2.89 -7.43
C ASP A 53 -5.46 3.53 -6.24
N LEU A 54 -5.31 4.85 -6.23
CA LEU A 54 -4.77 5.60 -5.09
C LEU A 54 -5.59 5.38 -3.81
N VAL A 55 -6.93 5.39 -3.91
CA VAL A 55 -7.81 5.08 -2.75
C VAL A 55 -7.63 3.63 -2.31
N LYS A 56 -7.64 2.69 -3.24
CA LYS A 56 -7.51 1.25 -2.94
C LYS A 56 -6.16 0.90 -2.33
N ARG A 57 -5.11 1.65 -2.65
CA ARG A 57 -3.75 1.45 -2.10
C ARG A 57 -3.46 2.24 -0.83
N SER A 58 -4.29 3.21 -0.49
CA SER A 58 -4.01 4.12 0.65
C SER A 58 -4.07 3.44 2.01
N GLU A 59 -4.86 2.38 2.14
CA GLU A 59 -5.01 1.61 3.38
C GLU A 59 -5.31 0.15 3.09
N ASN A 60 -4.33 -0.65 3.35
CA ASN A 60 -4.47 -2.10 3.44
C ASN A 60 -3.79 -2.54 4.73
N GLY A 61 -4.47 -3.26 5.59
CA GLY A 61 -3.82 -3.93 6.69
C GLY A 61 -2.70 -4.85 6.18
N VAL A 62 -2.95 -5.54 5.05
CA VAL A 62 -1.97 -6.24 4.23
C VAL A 62 -2.08 -5.72 2.81
N ILE A 63 -1.05 -5.12 2.27
CA ILE A 63 -0.99 -4.74 0.85
C ILE A 63 -0.88 -6.02 0.04
N THR A 64 -1.98 -6.49 -0.55
CA THR A 64 -2.06 -7.77 -1.26
C THR A 64 -1.45 -7.76 -2.67
N ASN A 65 -1.02 -6.62 -3.16
CA ASN A 65 -0.30 -6.47 -4.44
C ASN A 65 0.70 -5.33 -4.30
N PRO A 66 1.77 -5.52 -3.53
CA PRO A 66 2.76 -4.47 -3.30
C PRO A 66 3.51 -4.15 -4.60
N PHE A 67 3.95 -2.90 -4.73
CA PHE A 67 4.95 -2.57 -5.73
C PHE A 67 6.22 -3.36 -5.45
N PHE A 68 6.87 -3.83 -6.48
CA PHE A 68 8.16 -4.50 -6.41
C PHE A 68 9.05 -4.07 -7.57
N LEU A 69 10.34 -4.26 -7.40
CA LEU A 69 11.35 -4.07 -8.45
C LEU A 69 12.25 -5.32 -8.50
N SER A 70 13.07 -5.42 -9.54
CA SER A 70 14.12 -6.43 -9.59
C SER A 70 15.46 -5.84 -9.11
N ALA A 71 16.38 -6.69 -8.73
CA ALA A 71 17.72 -6.29 -8.29
C ALA A 71 18.53 -5.57 -9.39
N GLU A 72 18.13 -5.73 -10.67
CA GLU A 72 18.77 -5.12 -11.83
C GLU A 72 18.26 -3.70 -12.14
N HIS A 73 17.18 -3.25 -11.51
CA HIS A 73 16.76 -1.86 -11.60
C HIS A 73 17.76 -0.94 -10.89
N THR A 74 17.67 0.35 -11.18
CA THR A 74 18.53 1.37 -10.58
C THR A 74 17.89 1.96 -9.30
N LEU A 75 18.70 2.63 -8.49
CA LEU A 75 18.19 3.39 -7.35
C LEU A 75 17.27 4.53 -7.80
N ARG A 76 17.50 5.10 -9.00
CA ARG A 76 16.63 6.08 -9.63
C ARG A 76 15.22 5.53 -9.85
N ASP A 77 15.10 4.28 -10.30
CA ASP A 77 13.81 3.63 -10.48
C ASP A 77 13.08 3.44 -9.14
N ALA A 78 13.82 3.06 -8.11
CA ALA A 78 13.28 2.91 -6.75
C ALA A 78 12.85 4.25 -6.15
N ASP A 79 13.65 5.29 -6.30
CA ASP A 79 13.33 6.65 -5.83
C ASP A 79 12.12 7.23 -6.55
N ALA A 80 12.06 7.09 -7.88
CA ALA A 80 10.91 7.53 -8.68
C ALA A 80 9.61 6.81 -8.25
N LEU A 81 9.68 5.49 -8.02
CA LEU A 81 8.53 4.71 -7.55
C LEU A 81 8.10 5.16 -6.14
N CYS A 82 9.05 5.32 -5.23
CA CYS A 82 8.80 5.78 -3.86
C CYS A 82 8.17 7.18 -3.84
N SER A 83 8.69 8.10 -4.65
CA SER A 83 8.19 9.48 -4.76
C SER A 83 6.79 9.53 -5.36
N LYS A 84 6.56 8.83 -6.49
CA LYS A 84 5.26 8.80 -7.18
C LYS A 84 4.15 8.29 -6.27
N PHE A 85 4.38 7.20 -5.55
CA PHE A 85 3.36 6.54 -4.73
C PHE A 85 3.45 6.87 -3.23
N ARG A 86 4.38 7.76 -2.83
CA ARG A 86 4.61 8.18 -1.44
C ARG A 86 4.85 7.00 -0.49
N ILE A 87 5.57 6.00 -0.98
CA ILE A 87 6.01 4.84 -0.21
C ILE A 87 7.46 5.00 0.22
N SER A 88 7.85 4.34 1.30
CA SER A 88 9.19 4.50 1.89
C SER A 88 10.09 3.29 1.70
N GLY A 89 9.74 2.39 0.80
CA GLY A 89 10.56 1.25 0.41
C GLY A 89 9.79 0.21 -0.38
N VAL A 90 10.53 -0.62 -1.08
CA VAL A 90 10.03 -1.54 -2.10
C VAL A 90 10.66 -2.92 -1.91
N PRO A 91 9.87 -4.01 -1.85
CA PRO A 91 10.37 -5.38 -1.95
C PRO A 91 11.04 -5.61 -3.31
N ILE A 92 12.10 -6.40 -3.31
CA ILE A 92 12.85 -6.78 -4.51
C ILE A 92 12.62 -8.26 -4.78
N VAL A 93 12.24 -8.58 -6.00
CA VAL A 93 11.95 -9.95 -6.42
C VAL A 93 12.81 -10.36 -7.61
N ASP A 94 13.00 -11.67 -7.75
CA ASP A 94 13.60 -12.26 -8.94
C ASP A 94 12.56 -12.46 -10.06
N GLU A 95 13.00 -13.01 -11.20
CA GLU A 95 12.16 -13.30 -12.38
C GLU A 95 11.02 -14.29 -12.07
N THR A 96 11.14 -15.09 -11.01
CA THR A 96 10.12 -16.05 -10.58
C THR A 96 9.12 -15.47 -9.58
N GLY A 97 9.32 -14.21 -9.17
CA GLY A 97 8.53 -13.51 -8.16
C GLY A 97 8.91 -13.84 -6.72
N LYS A 98 10.05 -14.51 -6.49
CA LYS A 98 10.56 -14.76 -5.13
C LYS A 98 11.19 -13.50 -4.56
N LEU A 99 10.96 -13.28 -3.29
CA LEU A 99 11.57 -12.18 -2.55
C LEU A 99 13.08 -12.43 -2.40
N VAL A 100 13.90 -11.50 -2.91
CA VAL A 100 15.37 -11.55 -2.81
C VAL A 100 15.96 -10.40 -2.00
N GLY A 101 15.16 -9.40 -1.69
CA GLY A 101 15.61 -8.26 -0.90
C GLY A 101 14.51 -7.24 -0.61
N ILE A 102 14.92 -6.19 0.07
CA ILE A 102 14.12 -4.99 0.27
C ILE A 102 15.02 -3.75 0.18
N ILE A 103 14.54 -2.69 -0.46
CA ILE A 103 15.20 -1.39 -0.47
C ILE A 103 14.28 -0.35 0.13
N THR A 104 14.83 0.55 0.93
CA THR A 104 14.08 1.59 1.62
C THR A 104 14.69 2.97 1.39
N ASN A 105 13.92 4.03 1.67
CA ASN A 105 14.44 5.40 1.61
C ASN A 105 15.66 5.61 2.54
N ARG A 106 15.77 4.82 3.61
CA ARG A 106 16.92 4.88 4.53
C ARG A 106 18.20 4.42 3.83
N ASP A 107 18.11 3.36 3.03
CA ASP A 107 19.25 2.79 2.29
C ASP A 107 19.71 3.75 1.19
N MET A 108 18.80 4.51 0.59
CA MET A 108 19.07 5.46 -0.50
C MET A 108 19.43 6.88 -0.01
N LYS A 109 19.17 7.20 1.26
CA LYS A 109 19.15 8.58 1.78
C LYS A 109 20.42 9.39 1.55
N PHE A 110 21.56 8.73 1.61
CA PHE A 110 22.88 9.37 1.46
C PHE A 110 23.60 8.99 0.17
N GLU A 111 22.90 8.24 -0.73
CA GLU A 111 23.47 7.85 -1.99
C GLU A 111 23.33 8.99 -3.02
N THR A 112 24.44 9.35 -3.62
CA THR A 112 24.51 10.41 -4.62
C THR A 112 24.44 9.87 -6.05
N ASN A 113 24.88 8.62 -6.26
CA ASN A 113 24.84 7.96 -7.54
C ASN A 113 23.60 7.08 -7.68
N LEU A 114 22.52 7.67 -8.18
CA LEU A 114 21.26 6.97 -8.39
C LEU A 114 21.26 5.96 -9.55
N ASP A 115 22.32 5.90 -10.35
CA ASP A 115 22.43 4.94 -11.45
C ASP A 115 22.99 3.58 -10.99
N ARG A 116 23.41 3.46 -9.74
CA ARG A 116 23.80 2.19 -9.11
C ARG A 116 22.63 1.20 -9.13
N LYS A 117 22.97 -0.08 -9.19
CA LYS A 117 21.98 -1.16 -9.13
C LYS A 117 21.45 -1.36 -7.73
N ILE A 118 20.15 -1.68 -7.62
CA ILE A 118 19.48 -1.95 -6.34
C ILE A 118 20.20 -3.05 -5.55
N ARG A 119 20.70 -4.09 -6.22
CA ARG A 119 21.43 -5.20 -5.58
C ARG A 119 22.65 -4.77 -4.74
N GLU A 120 23.19 -3.59 -4.99
CA GLU A 120 24.37 -3.11 -4.29
C GLU A 120 24.03 -2.48 -2.91
N LEU A 121 22.78 -2.06 -2.72
CA LEU A 121 22.34 -1.37 -1.51
C LEU A 121 21.16 -2.06 -0.80
N MET A 122 20.43 -2.95 -1.47
CA MET A 122 19.29 -3.63 -0.85
C MET A 122 19.74 -4.49 0.33
N THR A 123 18.87 -4.61 1.32
CA THR A 123 19.01 -5.64 2.35
C THR A 123 18.58 -6.97 1.74
N SER A 124 19.49 -7.94 1.64
CA SER A 124 19.25 -9.27 1.07
C SER A 124 19.49 -10.41 2.08
N GLU A 125 20.28 -10.15 3.12
CA GLU A 125 20.59 -11.13 4.15
C GLU A 125 19.63 -10.99 5.34
N ASN A 126 19.32 -12.12 5.99
CA ASN A 126 18.48 -12.18 7.19
C ASN A 126 17.12 -11.47 7.01
N LEU A 127 16.49 -11.61 5.83
CA LEU A 127 15.20 -11.01 5.55
C LEU A 127 14.14 -11.51 6.52
N VAL A 128 13.57 -10.58 7.28
CA VAL A 128 12.43 -10.85 8.15
C VAL A 128 11.17 -10.80 7.30
N VAL A 129 10.41 -11.89 7.28
CA VAL A 129 9.19 -12.04 6.47
C VAL A 129 8.05 -12.61 7.30
N GLY A 130 6.81 -12.24 6.94
CA GLY A 130 5.61 -12.93 7.41
C GLY A 130 5.15 -13.98 6.39
N ARG A 131 4.30 -14.90 6.83
CA ARG A 131 3.65 -15.89 5.96
C ARG A 131 2.25 -15.43 5.57
N GLU A 132 1.70 -16.00 4.50
CA GLU A 132 0.28 -15.80 4.19
C GLU A 132 -0.59 -16.16 5.39
N GLY A 133 -1.54 -15.29 5.73
CA GLY A 133 -2.37 -15.44 6.92
C GLY A 133 -1.83 -14.76 8.18
N THR A 134 -0.62 -14.18 8.15
CA THR A 134 -0.10 -13.37 9.27
C THR A 134 -1.08 -12.27 9.61
N THR A 135 -1.52 -12.21 10.86
CA THR A 135 -2.41 -11.17 11.38
C THR A 135 -1.66 -9.86 11.60
N LEU A 136 -2.40 -8.75 11.70
CA LEU A 136 -1.79 -7.44 12.00
C LEU A 136 -1.10 -7.41 13.36
N GLU A 137 -1.63 -8.14 14.36
CA GLU A 137 -1.01 -8.22 15.69
C GLU A 137 0.31 -8.99 15.65
N GLU A 138 0.37 -10.13 14.96
CA GLU A 138 1.61 -10.88 14.74
C GLU A 138 2.64 -10.06 13.96
N ALA A 139 2.18 -9.34 12.92
CA ALA A 139 3.04 -8.45 12.14
C ALA A 139 3.61 -7.33 13.00
N LYS A 140 2.77 -6.70 13.84
CA LYS A 140 3.18 -5.65 14.78
C LYS A 140 4.28 -6.13 15.73
N GLU A 141 4.11 -7.32 16.30
CA GLU A 141 5.09 -7.90 17.21
C GLU A 141 6.41 -8.21 16.48
N THR A 142 6.34 -8.78 15.27
CA THR A 142 7.53 -9.04 14.43
C THR A 142 8.28 -7.75 14.08
N LEU A 143 7.54 -6.71 13.63
CA LEU A 143 8.13 -5.40 13.33
C LEU A 143 8.83 -4.78 14.54
N ARG A 144 8.19 -4.89 15.72
CA ARG A 144 8.74 -4.40 16.99
C ARG A 144 10.02 -5.15 17.41
N GLN A 145 9.99 -6.48 17.39
CA GLN A 145 11.13 -7.33 17.81
C GLN A 145 12.35 -7.11 16.93
N HIS A 146 12.15 -7.04 15.61
CA HIS A 146 13.23 -6.87 14.65
C HIS A 146 13.59 -5.40 14.35
N LYS A 147 12.86 -4.44 14.94
CA LYS A 147 13.05 -2.99 14.74
C LYS A 147 13.01 -2.58 13.27
N ILE A 148 12.11 -3.20 12.50
CA ILE A 148 11.89 -2.94 11.08
C ILE A 148 10.54 -2.26 10.87
N GLU A 149 10.38 -1.52 9.77
CA GLU A 149 9.16 -0.76 9.46
C GLU A 149 8.26 -1.47 8.45
N LYS A 150 8.78 -2.50 7.79
CA LYS A 150 8.11 -3.20 6.69
C LYS A 150 8.34 -4.69 6.81
N LEU A 151 7.25 -5.45 6.68
CA LEU A 151 7.24 -6.90 6.74
C LEU A 151 6.70 -7.45 5.42
N PRO A 152 7.56 -7.91 4.50
CA PRO A 152 7.11 -8.63 3.32
C PRO A 152 6.37 -9.91 3.72
N ILE A 153 5.24 -10.18 3.07
CA ILE A 153 4.49 -11.42 3.25
C ILE A 153 4.76 -12.34 2.06
N VAL A 154 5.15 -13.56 2.35
CA VAL A 154 5.52 -14.55 1.34
C VAL A 154 4.73 -15.84 1.49
N ASP A 155 4.58 -16.58 0.39
CA ASP A 155 4.03 -17.93 0.41
C ASP A 155 5.10 -18.99 0.79
N LYS A 156 4.73 -20.27 0.72
CA LYS A 156 5.62 -21.40 1.02
C LYS A 156 6.84 -21.47 0.08
N ASP A 157 6.74 -20.95 -1.13
CA ASP A 157 7.80 -20.94 -2.13
C ASP A 157 8.62 -19.64 -2.09
N PHE A 158 8.44 -18.83 -1.03
CA PHE A 158 9.09 -17.54 -0.82
C PHE A 158 8.73 -16.47 -1.86
N ARG A 159 7.58 -16.62 -2.53
CA ARG A 159 7.07 -15.62 -3.48
C ARG A 159 6.35 -14.50 -2.74
N LEU A 160 6.59 -13.28 -3.19
CA LEU A 160 5.97 -12.10 -2.61
C LEU A 160 4.46 -12.12 -2.82
N LYS A 161 3.69 -12.04 -1.73
CA LYS A 161 2.21 -11.99 -1.72
C LYS A 161 1.66 -10.70 -1.14
N GLY A 162 2.43 -10.06 -0.28
CA GLY A 162 1.96 -8.85 0.36
C GLY A 162 3.08 -8.07 1.04
N LEU A 163 2.69 -6.94 1.63
CA LEU A 163 3.54 -6.10 2.45
C LEU A 163 2.71 -5.52 3.58
N ILE A 164 3.21 -5.60 4.81
CA ILE A 164 2.63 -4.90 5.97
C ILE A 164 3.64 -3.85 6.42
N THR A 165 3.17 -2.64 6.71
CA THR A 165 4.01 -1.57 7.23
C THR A 165 3.51 -1.08 8.58
N ILE A 166 4.39 -0.46 9.37
CA ILE A 166 3.99 0.20 10.63
C ILE A 166 2.85 1.18 10.38
N LYS A 167 2.92 1.96 9.30
CA LYS A 167 1.89 2.93 8.93
C LYS A 167 0.50 2.30 8.71
N ASP A 168 0.46 1.08 8.17
CA ASP A 168 -0.82 0.37 7.96
C ASP A 168 -1.42 -0.07 9.29
N ILE A 169 -0.59 -0.49 10.24
CA ILE A 169 -1.02 -0.84 11.60
C ILE A 169 -1.51 0.40 12.35
N GLU A 170 -0.75 1.51 12.30
CA GLU A 170 -1.14 2.78 12.92
C GLU A 170 -2.48 3.29 12.38
N LYS A 171 -2.69 3.21 11.07
CA LYS A 171 -3.96 3.61 10.44
C LYS A 171 -5.12 2.70 10.83
N ALA A 172 -4.89 1.39 10.96
CA ALA A 172 -5.92 0.46 11.41
C ALA A 172 -6.39 0.79 12.83
N VAL A 173 -5.47 1.23 13.70
CA VAL A 173 -5.78 1.69 15.06
C VAL A 173 -6.46 3.06 15.05
N ALA A 174 -5.98 4.01 14.22
CA ALA A 174 -6.52 5.36 14.14
C ALA A 174 -7.94 5.42 13.54
N TYR A 175 -8.25 4.51 12.60
CA TYR A 175 -9.52 4.48 11.87
C TYR A 175 -10.24 3.13 11.98
N PRO A 176 -10.71 2.74 13.19
CA PRO A 176 -11.32 1.42 13.42
C PRO A 176 -12.63 1.23 12.67
N ASN A 177 -13.32 2.33 12.32
CA ASN A 177 -14.61 2.34 11.63
C ASN A 177 -14.50 2.53 10.12
N ALA A 178 -13.28 2.50 9.55
CA ALA A 178 -13.07 2.73 8.13
C ALA A 178 -13.92 1.78 7.25
N ALA A 179 -14.57 2.35 6.24
CA ALA A 179 -15.37 1.59 5.29
C ALA A 179 -14.46 0.82 4.33
N LYS A 180 -14.41 -0.50 4.48
CA LYS A 180 -13.51 -1.41 3.76
C LYS A 180 -14.27 -2.48 2.98
N ASP A 181 -13.68 -2.93 1.89
CA ASP A 181 -14.16 -4.09 1.12
C ASP A 181 -13.67 -5.41 1.79
N SER A 182 -14.08 -6.55 1.21
CA SER A 182 -13.70 -7.88 1.70
C SER A 182 -12.20 -8.18 1.67
N ARG A 183 -11.42 -7.34 0.98
CA ARG A 183 -9.95 -7.41 0.91
C ARG A 183 -9.27 -6.42 1.85
N GLY A 184 -10.02 -5.75 2.73
CA GLY A 184 -9.50 -4.76 3.68
C GLY A 184 -9.15 -3.39 3.08
N ARG A 185 -9.48 -3.13 1.79
CA ARG A 185 -9.20 -1.87 1.10
C ARG A 185 -10.35 -0.89 1.28
N LEU A 186 -10.06 0.41 1.34
CA LEU A 186 -11.09 1.43 1.45
C LEU A 186 -12.14 1.34 0.34
N LEU A 187 -13.39 1.57 0.71
CA LEU A 187 -14.48 1.69 -0.25
C LEU A 187 -14.37 3.01 -1.01
N VAL A 188 -14.61 2.93 -2.31
CA VAL A 188 -14.68 4.09 -3.21
C VAL A 188 -15.66 3.79 -4.33
N ALA A 189 -16.37 4.79 -4.79
CA ALA A 189 -17.20 4.74 -5.98
C ALA A 189 -16.65 5.70 -7.06
N ALA A 190 -17.07 5.51 -8.30
CA ALA A 190 -16.76 6.38 -9.43
C ALA A 190 -18.05 6.65 -10.22
N ALA A 191 -18.19 7.88 -10.74
CA ALA A 191 -19.33 8.33 -11.53
C ALA A 191 -19.14 8.07 -13.02
#